data_4a9efaace991a810694fe994102488be
#
_entry.id   4a9efaace991a810694fe994102488be
#
_cell.length_a   1.000
_cell.length_b   1.000
_cell.length_c   1.000
_cell.angle_alpha   90.00
_cell.angle_beta   90.00
_cell.angle_gamma   90.00
#
_symmetry.space_group_name_H-M   'P 1'
#
loop_
_entity.id
_entity.type
_entity.pdbx_description
1 polymer ?
#
loop_
_entity_poly.entity_id
_entity_poly.type
_entity_poly.pdbx_seq_one_letter_code
_entity_poly.pdbx_strand_id
1 'polypeptide(L)'
;MGQVELVRAGINYLSDGGCFTLMTGILARDPIASATVAAFANGAIESFTLAAAIDLPRGIRINTVSPSVLVEATSYHPSFPGYHQVKAVDVADAYVKSIMGKQSGQIYKLD
;
A
#
# COMPACT_ATOMS: atom_id res chain seq x y z
N MET A 1 -10.53 5.63 8.44
CA MET A 1 -9.35 5.06 7.81
C MET A 1 -8.26 6.11 7.76
N GLY A 2 -7.24 5.91 8.60
CA GLY A 2 -6.20 6.92 8.83
C GLY A 2 -5.44 7.33 7.59
N GLN A 3 -5.13 6.39 6.69
CA GLN A 3 -4.37 6.71 5.48
C GLN A 3 -5.18 7.56 4.51
N VAL A 4 -6.48 7.29 4.36
CA VAL A 4 -7.36 8.09 3.50
C VAL A 4 -7.48 9.51 4.05
N GLU A 5 -7.62 9.66 5.37
CA GLU A 5 -7.67 10.98 6.01
C GLU A 5 -6.35 11.73 5.85
N LEU A 6 -5.21 11.03 5.90
CA LEU A 6 -3.91 11.64 5.67
C LEU A 6 -3.84 12.25 4.27
N VAL A 7 -4.30 11.53 3.27
CA VAL A 7 -4.32 12.03 1.88
C VAL A 7 -5.25 13.24 1.77
N ARG A 8 -6.47 13.12 2.30
CA ARG A 8 -7.45 14.20 2.24
C ARG A 8 -6.92 15.49 2.90
N ALA A 9 -6.34 15.36 4.07
CA ALA A 9 -5.79 16.52 4.79
C ALA A 9 -4.47 17.01 4.17
N GLY A 10 -3.66 16.10 3.64
CA GLY A 10 -2.32 16.42 3.14
C GLY A 10 -2.28 17.08 1.77
N ILE A 11 -3.34 16.95 0.96
CA ILE A 11 -3.36 17.51 -0.39
C ILE A 11 -2.98 19.00 -0.40
N ASN A 12 -3.47 19.76 0.57
CA ASN A 12 -3.25 21.20 0.63
C ASN A 12 -1.84 21.58 1.08
N TYR A 13 -1.08 20.62 1.60
CA TYR A 13 0.26 20.86 2.12
C TYR A 13 1.36 20.32 1.23
N LEU A 14 1.02 19.45 0.26
CA LEU A 14 2.00 18.92 -0.67
C LEU A 14 2.35 19.92 -1.75
N SER A 15 3.62 19.92 -2.12
CA SER A 15 4.09 20.65 -3.30
C SER A 15 3.51 20.01 -4.56
N ASP A 16 3.47 20.78 -5.65
CA ASP A 16 3.12 20.25 -6.97
C ASP A 16 4.07 19.10 -7.30
N GLY A 17 3.51 18.02 -7.85
CA GLY A 17 4.29 16.84 -8.16
C GLY A 17 4.69 15.98 -6.96
N GLY A 18 4.15 16.26 -5.78
CA GLY A 18 4.38 15.46 -4.58
C GLY A 18 3.84 14.04 -4.73
N CYS A 19 4.07 13.22 -3.71
CA CYS A 19 3.68 11.81 -3.75
C CYS A 19 3.16 11.33 -2.42
N PHE A 20 2.04 10.62 -2.45
CA PHE A 20 1.58 9.79 -1.33
C PHE A 20 1.94 8.34 -1.62
N THR A 21 2.55 7.67 -0.67
CA THR A 21 2.80 6.23 -0.75
C THR A 21 2.14 5.57 0.46
N LEU A 22 1.10 4.80 0.18
CA LEU A 22 0.33 4.13 1.22
C LEU A 22 0.76 2.68 1.36
N MET A 23 0.30 2.02 2.40
CA MET A 23 0.63 0.62 2.65
C MET A 23 -0.62 -0.20 2.90
N THR A 24 -0.70 -1.35 2.23
CA THR A 24 -1.68 -2.39 2.47
C THR A 24 -0.94 -3.71 2.67
N GLY A 25 -1.59 -4.82 2.38
CA GLY A 25 -0.98 -6.13 2.48
C GLY A 25 -1.74 -7.15 1.67
N ILE A 26 -1.19 -8.35 1.62
CA ILE A 26 -1.72 -9.45 0.81
C ILE A 26 -3.17 -9.82 1.17
N LEU A 27 -3.63 -9.49 2.37
CA LEU A 27 -5.01 -9.79 2.78
C LEU A 27 -6.06 -9.11 1.91
N ALA A 28 -5.68 -8.10 1.15
CA ALA A 28 -6.57 -7.45 0.18
C ALA A 28 -6.98 -8.39 -0.96
N ARG A 29 -6.15 -9.41 -1.26
CA ARG A 29 -6.36 -10.30 -2.41
C ARG A 29 -6.26 -11.79 -2.07
N ASP A 30 -5.69 -12.13 -0.93
CA ASP A 30 -5.49 -13.53 -0.52
C ASP A 30 -5.66 -13.63 1.01
N PRO A 31 -6.91 -13.61 1.48
CA PRO A 31 -7.21 -13.48 2.90
C PRO A 31 -6.98 -14.78 3.67
N ILE A 32 -6.80 -14.61 4.99
CA ILE A 32 -6.73 -15.71 5.94
C ILE A 32 -7.97 -15.71 6.82
N ALA A 33 -8.16 -16.79 7.59
CA ALA A 33 -9.27 -16.89 8.54
C ALA A 33 -9.19 -15.77 9.58
N SER A 34 -10.34 -15.29 10.02
CA SER A 34 -10.49 -14.24 11.05
C SER A 34 -9.92 -12.88 10.66
N ALA A 35 -9.71 -12.63 9.37
CA ALA A 35 -9.12 -11.38 8.88
C ALA A 35 -10.07 -10.58 7.98
N THR A 36 -11.37 -10.76 8.13
CA THR A 36 -12.36 -10.10 7.25
C THR A 36 -12.23 -8.57 7.28
N VAL A 37 -12.09 -7.99 8.48
CA VAL A 37 -11.98 -6.53 8.62
C VAL A 37 -10.66 -6.02 8.04
N ALA A 38 -9.57 -6.75 8.27
CA ALA A 38 -8.27 -6.39 7.72
C ALA A 38 -8.30 -6.45 6.18
N ALA A 39 -8.91 -7.48 5.61
CA ALA A 39 -9.07 -7.62 4.17
C ALA A 39 -9.91 -6.46 3.60
N PHE A 40 -10.99 -6.10 4.28
CA PHE A 40 -11.82 -4.96 3.89
C PHE A 40 -11.02 -3.65 3.89
N ALA A 41 -10.29 -3.39 4.98
CA ALA A 41 -9.53 -2.15 5.10
C ALA A 41 -8.44 -2.05 4.03
N ASN A 42 -7.70 -3.13 3.81
CA ASN A 42 -6.64 -3.17 2.80
C ASN A 42 -7.20 -3.03 1.39
N GLY A 43 -8.28 -3.73 1.09
CA GLY A 43 -8.93 -3.65 -0.22
C GLY A 43 -9.48 -2.26 -0.50
N ALA A 44 -10.08 -1.62 0.50
CA ALA A 44 -10.60 -0.26 0.36
C ALA A 44 -9.49 0.74 0.04
N ILE A 45 -8.32 0.63 0.68
CA ILE A 45 -7.19 1.52 0.41
C ILE A 45 -6.64 1.29 -0.99
N GLU A 46 -6.59 0.06 -1.47
CA GLU A 46 -6.11 -0.22 -2.82
C GLU A 46 -7.05 0.36 -3.88
N SER A 47 -8.36 0.19 -3.71
CA SER A 47 -9.35 0.81 -4.60
C SER A 47 -9.31 2.33 -4.54
N PHE A 48 -9.15 2.90 -3.34
CA PHE A 48 -8.98 4.34 -3.16
C PHE A 48 -7.77 4.85 -3.94
N THR A 49 -6.65 4.14 -3.89
CA THR A 49 -5.42 4.52 -4.59
C THR A 49 -5.64 4.62 -6.10
N LEU A 50 -6.33 3.63 -6.68
CA LEU A 50 -6.60 3.61 -8.12
C LEU A 50 -7.47 4.80 -8.52
N ALA A 51 -8.49 5.10 -7.76
CA ALA A 51 -9.40 6.21 -8.05
C ALA A 51 -8.74 7.57 -7.79
N ALA A 52 -8.05 7.71 -6.67
CA ALA A 52 -7.41 8.98 -6.31
C ALA A 52 -6.33 9.38 -7.29
N ALA A 53 -5.63 8.41 -7.89
CA ALA A 53 -4.60 8.71 -8.89
C ALA A 53 -5.15 9.51 -10.07
N ILE A 54 -6.43 9.32 -10.40
CA ILE A 54 -7.09 10.04 -11.49
C ILE A 54 -7.46 11.46 -11.06
N ASP A 55 -7.85 11.62 -9.79
CA ASP A 55 -8.47 12.85 -9.29
C ASP A 55 -7.50 13.84 -8.63
N LEU A 56 -6.32 13.38 -8.19
CA LEU A 56 -5.39 14.24 -7.46
C LEU A 56 -4.89 15.41 -8.33
N PRO A 57 -4.89 16.63 -7.78
CA PRO A 57 -4.50 17.81 -8.54
C PRO A 57 -2.99 18.02 -8.57
N ARG A 58 -2.55 18.96 -9.39
CA ARG A 58 -1.19 19.52 -9.40
C ARG A 58 -0.08 18.48 -9.63
N GLY A 59 -0.40 17.39 -10.36
CA GLY A 59 0.57 16.34 -10.64
C GLY A 59 0.94 15.50 -9.42
N ILE A 60 0.17 15.59 -8.34
CA ILE A 60 0.40 14.77 -7.15
C ILE A 60 0.14 13.31 -7.49
N ARG A 61 1.08 12.45 -7.13
CA ARG A 61 1.02 11.02 -7.40
C ARG A 61 0.61 10.26 -6.14
N ILE A 62 0.02 9.10 -6.33
CA ILE A 62 -0.34 8.20 -5.23
C ILE A 62 -0.13 6.75 -5.64
N ASN A 63 0.57 6.00 -4.82
CA ASN A 63 0.81 4.58 -5.01
C ASN A 63 0.65 3.86 -3.68
N THR A 64 0.50 2.55 -3.73
CA THR A 64 0.39 1.70 -2.54
C THR A 64 1.36 0.53 -2.65
N VAL A 65 2.05 0.23 -1.57
CA VAL A 65 2.90 -0.97 -1.44
C VAL A 65 2.09 -2.03 -0.70
N SER A 66 1.97 -3.21 -1.30
CA SER A 66 1.10 -4.28 -0.80
C SER A 66 1.87 -5.60 -0.68
N PRO A 67 2.68 -5.77 0.38
CA PRO A 67 3.50 -6.96 0.54
C PRO A 67 2.74 -8.13 1.16
N SER A 68 3.25 -9.34 0.93
CA SER A 68 2.93 -10.52 1.72
C SER A 68 3.59 -10.41 3.09
N VAL A 69 3.48 -11.47 3.91
CA VAL A 69 4.11 -11.50 5.23
C VAL A 69 5.62 -11.35 5.10
N LEU A 70 6.23 -10.54 5.96
CA LEU A 70 7.66 -10.31 5.91
C LEU A 70 8.44 -11.50 6.50
N VAL A 71 9.59 -11.80 5.91
CA VAL A 71 10.52 -12.80 6.44
C VAL A 71 10.86 -12.47 7.89
N GLU A 72 11.05 -11.18 8.19
CA GLU A 72 11.44 -10.67 9.51
C GLU A 72 10.30 -10.69 10.53
N ALA A 73 9.06 -10.76 10.09
CA ALA A 73 7.89 -10.73 10.97
C ALA A 73 7.51 -12.14 11.44
N THR A 74 8.43 -12.81 12.14
CA THR A 74 8.31 -14.22 12.51
C THR A 74 7.11 -14.55 13.37
N SER A 75 6.64 -13.61 14.20
CA SER A 75 5.46 -13.80 15.03
C SER A 75 4.17 -13.98 14.22
N TYR A 76 4.15 -13.51 12.98
CA TYR A 76 2.98 -13.62 12.10
C TYR A 76 3.00 -14.85 11.21
N HIS A 77 4.15 -15.54 11.05
CA HIS A 77 4.26 -16.66 10.14
C HIS A 77 3.23 -17.77 10.37
N PRO A 78 2.92 -18.14 11.63
CA PRO A 78 1.90 -19.19 11.87
C PRO A 78 0.52 -18.84 11.34
N SER A 79 0.20 -17.55 11.19
CA SER A 79 -1.09 -17.09 10.68
C SER A 79 -1.16 -17.09 9.14
N PHE A 80 -0.02 -17.30 8.47
CA PHE A 80 0.08 -17.25 7.01
C PHE A 80 0.69 -18.55 6.45
N PRO A 81 0.07 -19.71 6.71
CA PRO A 81 0.64 -20.98 6.26
C PRO A 81 0.63 -21.06 4.73
N GLY A 82 1.81 -21.37 4.16
CA GLY A 82 1.94 -21.54 2.71
C GLY A 82 2.10 -20.24 1.92
N TYR A 83 2.06 -19.07 2.58
CA TYR A 83 2.29 -17.80 1.91
C TYR A 83 3.77 -17.59 1.67
N HIS A 84 4.10 -17.03 0.49
CA HIS A 84 5.47 -16.58 0.24
C HIS A 84 5.81 -15.44 1.18
N GLN A 85 7.03 -15.47 1.71
CA GLN A 85 7.54 -14.42 2.58
C GLN A 85 8.39 -13.47 1.76
N VAL A 86 8.27 -12.17 2.04
CA VAL A 86 9.05 -11.15 1.35
C VAL A 86 9.99 -10.46 2.32
N LYS A 87 11.12 -10.00 1.81
CA LYS A 87 12.13 -9.32 2.65
C LYS A 87 11.76 -7.86 2.83
N ALA A 88 12.06 -7.33 4.01
CA ALA A 88 11.83 -5.91 4.29
C ALA A 88 12.56 -5.00 3.29
N VAL A 89 13.74 -5.40 2.82
CA VAL A 89 14.49 -4.62 1.82
C VAL A 89 13.73 -4.50 0.51
N ASP A 90 13.01 -5.54 0.11
CA ASP A 90 12.21 -5.49 -1.13
C ASP A 90 11.03 -4.54 -0.98
N VAL A 91 10.44 -4.48 0.22
CA VAL A 91 9.38 -3.52 0.54
C VAL A 91 9.94 -2.10 0.47
N ALA A 92 11.13 -1.87 1.03
CA ALA A 92 11.80 -0.58 0.98
C ALA A 92 12.07 -0.15 -0.48
N ASP A 93 12.50 -1.08 -1.33
CA ASP A 93 12.73 -0.80 -2.74
C ASP A 93 11.46 -0.36 -3.46
N ALA A 94 10.32 -0.94 -3.11
CA ALA A 94 9.03 -0.53 -3.67
C ALA A 94 8.67 0.91 -3.25
N TYR A 95 8.96 1.29 -2.01
CA TYR A 95 8.79 2.68 -1.57
C TYR A 95 9.69 3.63 -2.36
N VAL A 96 10.95 3.26 -2.56
CA VAL A 96 11.89 4.06 -3.36
C VAL A 96 11.35 4.23 -4.79
N LYS A 97 10.86 3.15 -5.38
CA LYS A 97 10.28 3.19 -6.73
C LYS A 97 9.08 4.14 -6.80
N SER A 98 8.22 4.12 -5.79
CA SER A 98 7.07 5.03 -5.72
C SER A 98 7.50 6.48 -5.58
N ILE A 99 8.40 6.75 -4.65
CA ILE A 99 8.79 8.12 -4.27
C ILE A 99 9.68 8.76 -5.33
N MET A 100 10.66 8.03 -5.82
CA MET A 100 11.66 8.56 -6.75
C MET A 100 11.27 8.42 -8.21
N GLY A 101 10.29 7.56 -8.53
CA GLY A 101 9.83 7.33 -9.88
C GLY A 101 8.76 8.33 -10.31
N LYS A 102 8.07 8.00 -11.41
CA LYS A 102 7.05 8.87 -12.01
C LYS A 102 5.66 8.22 -12.03
N GLN A 103 5.53 7.02 -11.49
CA GLN A 103 4.28 6.28 -11.57
C GLN A 103 3.24 6.82 -10.58
N SER A 104 1.99 6.67 -10.95
CA SER A 104 0.84 6.95 -10.10
C SER A 104 -0.25 5.90 -10.32
N GLY A 105 -1.02 5.62 -9.29
CA GLY A 105 -2.11 4.64 -9.38
C GLY A 105 -1.61 3.19 -9.37
N GLN A 106 -0.43 2.95 -8.86
CA GLN A 106 0.14 1.61 -8.81
C GLN A 106 -0.10 0.95 -7.46
N ILE A 107 -0.37 -0.34 -7.51
CA ILE A 107 -0.35 -1.22 -6.33
C ILE A 107 0.86 -2.14 -6.52
N TYR A 108 1.92 -1.90 -5.77
CA TYR A 108 3.12 -2.71 -5.86
C TYR A 108 2.94 -3.98 -5.03
N LYS A 109 2.51 -5.04 -5.69
CA LYS A 109 2.22 -6.32 -5.05
C LYS A 109 3.51 -7.13 -4.92
N LEU A 110 3.88 -7.41 -3.68
CA LEU A 110 5.07 -8.22 -3.35
C LEU A 110 4.58 -9.52 -2.70
N ASP A 111 4.39 -10.56 -3.50
CA ASP A 111 3.81 -11.83 -3.04
C ASP A 111 4.46 -13.09 -3.66
#